data_2dce87b0b6baee6af83634a3fb02d2ff
#
_entry.id   2dce87b0b6baee6af83634a3fb02d2ff
#
_cell.length_a   1.000
_cell.length_b   1.000
_cell.length_c   1.000
_cell.angle_alpha   90.00
_cell.angle_beta   90.00
_cell.angle_gamma   90.00
#
_symmetry.space_group_name_H-M   'P 1'
#
loop_
_entity.id
_entity.type
_entity.pdbx_description
1 polymer ?
#
loop_
_entity_poly.entity_id
_entity_poly.type
_entity_poly.pdbx_seq_one_letter_code
_entity_poly.pdbx_strand_id
1 'polypeptide(L)'
;MAQTERYKKWRQTPKGRETRNAVQKRYFQRMDPTNRKLKHIQGKWGSHVPLWYIQRFEAQKGRCVCEKELIFGATDVKSDQTCIDHDPQFSREQIKKSGKTNNPIYPRQLLCNMCNKGLGMFFDNPDLMRKHADNLENLKG
;
A
#
# COMPACT_ATOMS: atom_id res chain seq x y z
N MET A 1 2.30 -39.45 -0.21
CA MET A 1 2.47 -38.95 -1.61
C MET A 1 1.13 -38.71 -2.30
N ALA A 2 0.25 -39.70 -2.37
CA ALA A 2 -1.05 -39.56 -3.05
C ALA A 2 -1.98 -38.49 -2.45
N GLN A 3 -2.01 -38.32 -1.12
CA GLN A 3 -2.81 -37.28 -0.48
C GLN A 3 -2.32 -35.87 -0.81
N THR A 4 -1.02 -35.66 -0.85
CA THR A 4 -0.41 -34.36 -1.15
C THR A 4 -0.73 -33.91 -2.58
N GLU A 5 -0.68 -34.82 -3.54
CA GLU A 5 -0.99 -34.55 -4.92
C GLU A 5 -2.49 -34.25 -5.14
N ARG A 6 -3.36 -35.03 -4.48
CA ARG A 6 -4.81 -34.79 -4.49
C ARG A 6 -5.16 -33.42 -3.91
N TYR A 7 -4.52 -33.04 -2.80
CA TYR A 7 -4.73 -31.74 -2.17
C TYR A 7 -4.28 -30.58 -3.05
N LYS A 8 -3.10 -30.70 -3.69
CA LYS A 8 -2.61 -29.71 -4.65
C LYS A 8 -3.56 -29.51 -5.83
N LYS A 9 -4.06 -30.61 -6.41
CA LYS A 9 -5.04 -30.56 -7.49
C LYS A 9 -6.36 -29.94 -7.05
N TRP A 10 -6.87 -30.32 -5.87
CA TRP A 10 -8.10 -29.75 -5.33
C TRP A 10 -7.98 -28.25 -5.09
N ARG A 11 -6.84 -27.78 -4.59
CA ARG A 11 -6.60 -26.33 -4.37
C ARG A 11 -6.70 -25.51 -5.64
N GLN A 12 -6.45 -26.12 -6.79
CA GLN A 12 -6.53 -25.45 -8.09
C GLN A 12 -7.94 -25.44 -8.67
N THR A 13 -8.86 -26.25 -8.13
CA THR A 13 -10.26 -26.23 -8.58
C THR A 13 -10.95 -24.93 -8.14
N PRO A 14 -12.05 -24.52 -8.86
CA PRO A 14 -12.82 -23.35 -8.42
C PRO A 14 -13.30 -23.46 -6.98
N LYS A 15 -13.80 -24.63 -6.58
CA LYS A 15 -14.27 -24.89 -5.21
C LYS A 15 -13.13 -24.84 -4.19
N GLY A 16 -11.98 -25.38 -4.54
CA GLY A 16 -10.78 -25.33 -3.68
C GLY A 16 -10.28 -23.90 -3.49
N ARG A 17 -10.29 -23.08 -4.54
CA ARG A 17 -9.94 -21.66 -4.47
C ARG A 17 -10.92 -20.87 -3.61
N GLU A 18 -12.21 -21.09 -3.81
CA GLU A 18 -13.27 -20.44 -3.03
C GLU A 18 -13.15 -20.76 -1.53
N THR A 19 -12.98 -22.03 -1.20
CA THR A 19 -12.81 -22.46 0.21
C THR A 19 -11.57 -21.83 0.82
N ARG A 20 -10.44 -21.84 0.12
CA ARG A 20 -9.20 -21.23 0.59
C ARG A 20 -9.37 -19.73 0.81
N ASN A 21 -10.01 -19.05 -0.13
CA ASN A 21 -10.26 -17.62 -0.03
C ASN A 21 -11.17 -17.28 1.15
N ALA A 22 -12.21 -18.09 1.38
CA ALA A 22 -13.11 -17.92 2.52
C ALA A 22 -12.37 -18.11 3.85
N VAL A 23 -11.53 -19.14 3.98
CA VAL A 23 -10.70 -19.38 5.18
C VAL A 23 -9.72 -18.23 5.39
N GLN A 24 -9.03 -17.81 4.36
CA GLN A 24 -8.09 -16.69 4.42
C GLN A 24 -8.78 -15.39 4.82
N LYS A 25 -9.95 -15.11 4.24
CA LYS A 25 -10.76 -13.95 4.59
C LYS A 25 -11.15 -13.95 6.07
N ARG A 26 -11.60 -15.09 6.60
CA ARG A 26 -11.93 -15.22 8.02
C ARG A 26 -10.71 -15.00 8.92
N TYR A 27 -9.56 -15.52 8.53
CA TYR A 27 -8.30 -15.32 9.25
C TYR A 27 -7.95 -13.82 9.33
N PHE A 28 -7.98 -13.11 8.19
CA PHE A 28 -7.70 -11.68 8.17
C PHE A 28 -8.73 -10.85 8.95
N GLN A 29 -10.01 -11.26 8.93
CA GLN A 29 -11.06 -10.57 9.69
C GLN A 29 -10.87 -10.69 11.21
N ARG A 30 -10.21 -11.75 11.69
CA ARG A 30 -9.90 -11.95 13.12
C ARG A 30 -8.66 -11.20 13.58
N MET A 31 -7.82 -10.77 12.66
CA MET A 31 -6.64 -9.97 13.00
C MET A 31 -7.05 -8.56 13.40
N ASP A 32 -6.34 -7.98 14.38
CA ASP A 32 -6.52 -6.58 14.67
C ASP A 32 -6.10 -5.71 13.46
N PRO A 33 -6.63 -4.48 13.35
CA PRO A 33 -6.37 -3.62 12.18
C PRO A 33 -4.89 -3.32 11.95
N THR A 34 -4.09 -3.20 13.02
CA THR A 34 -2.66 -2.94 12.92
C THR A 34 -1.92 -4.10 12.26
N ASN A 35 -2.09 -5.31 12.79
CA ASN A 35 -1.46 -6.50 12.25
C ASN A 35 -1.93 -6.81 10.83
N ARG A 36 -3.21 -6.63 10.56
CA ARG A 36 -3.77 -6.80 9.22
C ARG A 36 -3.12 -5.86 8.22
N LYS A 37 -2.91 -4.60 8.58
CA LYS A 37 -2.23 -3.61 7.74
C LYS A 37 -0.78 -4.00 7.47
N LEU A 38 -0.02 -4.33 8.51
CA LEU A 38 1.38 -4.70 8.38
C LEU A 38 1.58 -5.96 7.54
N LYS A 39 0.72 -6.95 7.71
CA LYS A 39 0.77 -8.18 6.93
C LYS A 39 0.43 -7.93 5.45
N HIS A 40 -0.54 -7.09 5.17
CA HIS A 40 -0.88 -6.68 3.81
C HIS A 40 0.31 -5.96 3.14
N ILE A 41 0.95 -5.06 3.85
CA ILE A 41 2.14 -4.35 3.37
C ILE A 41 3.27 -5.33 3.05
N GLN A 42 3.54 -6.27 3.95
CA GLN A 42 4.55 -7.30 3.75
C GLN A 42 4.31 -8.10 2.46
N GLY A 43 3.08 -8.54 2.24
CA GLY A 43 2.73 -9.31 1.06
C GLY A 43 2.81 -8.52 -0.24
N LYS A 44 2.46 -7.25 -0.19
CA LYS A 44 2.37 -6.38 -1.38
C LYS A 44 3.70 -5.70 -1.73
N TRP A 45 4.47 -5.30 -0.73
CA TRP A 45 5.65 -4.44 -0.88
C TRP A 45 6.97 -5.11 -0.51
N GLY A 46 6.94 -6.23 0.21
CA GLY A 46 8.11 -6.95 0.67
C GLY A 46 8.31 -6.87 2.18
N SER A 47 9.11 -7.79 2.70
CA SER A 47 9.32 -7.96 4.14
C SER A 47 10.06 -6.80 4.82
N HIS A 48 10.75 -5.96 4.05
CA HIS A 48 11.50 -4.79 4.54
C HIS A 48 10.62 -3.54 4.72
N VAL A 49 9.42 -3.53 4.17
CA VAL A 49 8.55 -2.34 4.15
C VAL A 49 7.70 -2.15 5.41
N PRO A 50 7.23 -3.19 6.13
CA PRO A 50 6.47 -2.97 7.37
C PRO A 50 7.20 -2.13 8.41
N LEU A 51 8.49 -2.37 8.66
CA LEU A 51 9.28 -1.56 9.60
C LEU A 51 9.44 -0.13 9.08
N TRP A 52 9.72 0.04 7.80
CA TRP A 52 9.76 1.35 7.16
C TRP A 52 8.42 2.10 7.33
N TYR A 53 7.28 1.40 7.17
CA TYR A 53 5.95 1.98 7.34
C TYR A 53 5.75 2.53 8.75
N ILE A 54 6.13 1.76 9.76
CA ILE A 54 6.04 2.17 11.16
C ILE A 54 6.87 3.43 11.39
N GLN A 55 8.14 3.40 10.97
CA GLN A 55 9.08 4.51 11.15
C GLN A 55 8.63 5.75 10.38
N ARG A 56 8.11 5.57 9.16
CA ARG A 56 7.64 6.67 8.33
C ARG A 56 6.37 7.31 8.90
N PHE A 57 5.45 6.50 9.40
CA PHE A 57 4.26 6.99 10.06
C PHE A 57 4.60 7.87 11.27
N GLU A 58 5.55 7.45 12.09
CA GLU A 58 6.04 8.25 13.22
C GLU A 58 6.76 9.52 12.76
N ALA A 59 7.60 9.43 11.74
CA ALA A 59 8.32 10.59 11.20
C ALA A 59 7.37 11.65 10.64
N GLN A 60 6.25 11.24 10.05
CA GLN A 60 5.20 12.13 9.55
C GLN A 60 4.21 12.55 10.66
N LYS A 61 4.39 12.09 11.90
CA LYS A 61 3.48 12.34 13.01
C LYS A 61 2.04 11.90 12.70
N GLY A 62 1.89 10.82 11.93
CA GLY A 62 0.59 10.29 11.52
C GLY A 62 -0.19 11.20 10.58
N ARG A 63 0.47 12.09 9.84
CA ARG A 63 -0.19 13.04 8.95
C ARG A 63 0.30 12.96 7.52
N CYS A 64 -0.62 13.13 6.58
CA CYS A 64 -0.32 13.36 5.17
C CYS A 64 0.27 14.77 4.97
N VAL A 65 0.91 14.99 3.83
CA VAL A 65 1.42 16.32 3.45
C VAL A 65 0.31 17.38 3.41
N CYS A 66 -0.94 16.99 3.14
CA CYS A 66 -2.11 17.88 3.20
C CYS A 66 -2.63 18.12 4.62
N GLU A 67 -1.93 17.61 5.63
CA GLU A 67 -2.24 17.71 7.06
C GLU A 67 -3.40 16.82 7.53
N LYS A 68 -4.02 16.06 6.64
CA LYS A 68 -5.03 15.06 7.04
C LYS A 68 -4.41 14.00 7.93
N GLU A 69 -5.07 13.65 9.03
CA GLU A 69 -4.68 12.53 9.88
C GLU A 69 -4.76 11.22 9.11
N LEU A 70 -3.70 10.43 9.19
CA LEU A 70 -3.62 9.11 8.58
C LEU A 70 -4.03 8.04 9.58
N ILE A 71 -4.68 7.00 9.09
CA ILE A 71 -5.02 5.82 9.88
C ILE A 71 -3.87 4.82 9.75
N PHE A 72 -3.28 4.42 10.88
CA PHE A 72 -2.16 3.46 10.87
C PHE A 72 -2.61 2.07 10.42
N GLY A 73 -3.71 1.58 10.95
CA GLY A 73 -4.22 0.23 10.71
C GLY A 73 -5.03 0.10 9.43
N ALA A 74 -5.49 -1.12 9.18
CA ALA A 74 -6.42 -1.38 8.09
C ALA A 74 -7.80 -0.80 8.39
N THR A 75 -8.48 -0.33 7.36
CA THR A 75 -9.84 0.20 7.44
C THR A 75 -10.68 -0.39 6.30
N ASP A 76 -11.98 -0.55 6.56
CA ASP A 76 -12.93 -1.05 5.56
C ASP A 76 -13.37 0.07 4.59
N VAL A 77 -13.12 1.31 4.93
CA VAL A 77 -13.44 2.47 4.09
C VAL A 77 -12.23 2.81 3.22
N LYS A 78 -12.33 2.55 1.91
CA LYS A 78 -11.23 2.77 0.96
C LYS A 78 -10.69 4.20 0.97
N SER A 79 -11.57 5.18 1.09
CA SER A 79 -11.17 6.60 1.11
C SER A 79 -10.34 6.99 2.34
N ASP A 80 -10.42 6.22 3.42
CA ASP A 80 -9.69 6.47 4.67
C ASP A 80 -8.37 5.70 4.74
N GLN A 81 -8.07 4.86 3.76
CA GLN A 81 -6.83 4.09 3.77
C GLN A 81 -5.60 4.97 3.59
N THR A 82 -4.59 4.72 4.41
CA THR A 82 -3.26 5.28 4.21
C THR A 82 -2.57 4.59 3.06
N CYS A 83 -2.13 5.36 2.08
CA CYS A 83 -1.47 4.88 0.87
C CYS A 83 0.04 4.98 1.00
N ILE A 84 0.73 3.99 0.48
CA ILE A 84 2.18 3.99 0.36
C ILE A 84 2.51 4.58 -1.01
N ASP A 85 3.16 5.73 -1.00
CA ASP A 85 3.63 6.40 -2.22
C ASP A 85 5.07 5.97 -2.53
N HIS A 86 5.33 5.65 -3.78
CA HIS A 86 6.65 5.23 -4.25
C HIS A 86 7.06 6.01 -5.48
N ASP A 87 8.36 6.10 -5.68
CA ASP A 87 8.93 6.71 -6.88
C ASP A 87 8.48 5.91 -8.11
N PRO A 88 7.85 6.55 -9.13
CA PRO A 88 7.42 5.86 -10.34
C PRO A 88 8.56 5.22 -11.14
N GLN A 89 9.81 5.60 -10.88
CA GLN A 89 11.00 4.92 -11.42
C GLN A 89 11.07 3.44 -11.05
N PHE A 90 10.51 3.07 -9.88
CA PHE A 90 10.53 1.72 -9.38
C PHE A 90 9.11 1.18 -9.26
N SER A 91 8.84 0.06 -9.91
CA SER A 91 7.55 -0.61 -9.73
C SER A 91 7.45 -1.21 -8.32
N ARG A 92 6.24 -1.40 -7.87
CA ARG A 92 5.96 -2.08 -6.60
C ARG A 92 6.65 -3.45 -6.53
N GLU A 93 6.68 -4.17 -7.64
CA GLU A 93 7.32 -5.48 -7.72
C GLU A 93 8.84 -5.38 -7.58
N GLN A 94 9.46 -4.37 -8.19
CA GLN A 94 10.89 -4.10 -8.02
C GLN A 94 11.22 -3.79 -6.56
N ILE A 95 10.40 -3.00 -5.89
CA ILE A 95 10.55 -2.71 -4.45
C ILE A 95 10.47 -4.01 -3.65
N LYS A 96 9.47 -4.83 -3.91
CA LYS A 96 9.27 -6.11 -3.22
C LYS A 96 10.46 -7.04 -3.37
N LYS A 97 10.95 -7.22 -4.58
CA LYS A 97 12.10 -8.09 -4.86
C LYS A 97 13.40 -7.55 -4.25
N SER A 98 13.56 -6.25 -4.18
CA SER A 98 14.76 -5.61 -3.62
C SER A 98 15.00 -5.92 -2.15
N GLY A 99 13.97 -6.27 -1.40
CA GLY A 99 14.07 -6.63 0.01
C GLY A 99 14.91 -7.87 0.29
N LYS A 100 15.14 -8.70 -0.73
CA LYS A 100 16.00 -9.90 -0.64
C LYS A 100 17.44 -9.62 -1.07
N THR A 101 17.76 -8.40 -1.42
CA THR A 101 19.08 -7.97 -1.89
C THR A 101 19.80 -7.14 -0.84
N ASN A 102 21.08 -6.82 -1.10
CA ASN A 102 21.88 -5.93 -0.23
C ASN A 102 21.51 -4.45 -0.39
N ASN A 103 20.72 -4.09 -1.42
CA ASN A 103 20.28 -2.72 -1.69
C ASN A 103 18.77 -2.65 -1.77
N PRO A 104 18.05 -2.73 -0.63
CA PRO A 104 16.60 -2.67 -0.65
C PRO A 104 16.12 -1.27 -1.07
N ILE A 105 15.10 -1.25 -1.90
CA ILE A 105 14.41 -0.03 -2.34
C ILE A 105 13.22 0.19 -1.43
N TYR A 106 13.08 1.40 -0.92
CA TYR A 106 11.97 1.77 -0.03
C TYR A 106 11.00 2.72 -0.74
N PRO A 107 9.72 2.72 -0.34
CA PRO A 107 8.80 3.76 -0.75
C PRO A 107 9.23 5.16 -0.27
N ARG A 108 8.57 6.22 -0.77
CA ARG A 108 8.91 7.61 -0.46
C ARG A 108 8.25 8.13 0.81
N GLN A 109 6.93 7.96 0.90
CA GLN A 109 6.11 8.60 1.93
C GLN A 109 4.77 7.90 2.09
N LEU A 110 4.03 8.34 3.11
CA LEU A 110 2.64 7.93 3.31
C LEU A 110 1.72 9.10 2.97
N LEU A 111 0.67 8.81 2.23
CA LEU A 111 -0.31 9.79 1.78
C LEU A 111 -1.74 9.33 2.09
N CYS A 112 -2.65 10.29 2.22
CA CYS A 112 -4.06 9.96 2.16
C CYS A 112 -4.44 9.54 0.73
N ASN A 113 -5.57 8.87 0.60
CA ASN A 113 -6.03 8.36 -0.69
C ASN A 113 -6.18 9.46 -1.75
N MET A 114 -6.70 10.62 -1.36
CA MET A 114 -6.87 11.76 -2.26
C MET A 114 -5.53 12.29 -2.79
N CYS A 115 -4.56 12.52 -1.92
CA CYS A 115 -3.25 13.01 -2.32
C CYS A 115 -2.51 12.00 -3.20
N ASN A 116 -2.58 10.71 -2.87
CA ASN A 116 -1.96 9.67 -3.68
C ASN A 116 -2.53 9.62 -5.10
N LYS A 117 -3.84 9.73 -5.24
CA LYS A 117 -4.50 9.81 -6.55
C LYS A 117 -4.14 11.10 -7.28
N GLY A 118 -4.11 12.22 -6.56
CA GLY A 118 -3.78 13.52 -7.14
C GLY A 118 -2.39 13.55 -7.76
N LEU A 119 -1.38 13.03 -7.06
CA LEU A 119 -0.03 12.92 -7.61
C LEU A 119 0.00 12.10 -8.91
N GLY A 120 -0.68 10.96 -8.92
CA GLY A 120 -0.77 10.13 -10.12
C GLY A 120 -1.45 10.85 -11.29
N MET A 121 -2.48 11.65 -11.02
CA MET A 121 -3.18 12.44 -12.05
C MET A 121 -2.30 13.51 -12.68
N PHE A 122 -1.34 14.05 -11.94
CA PHE A 122 -0.35 15.00 -12.44
C PHE A 122 0.95 14.32 -12.89
N PHE A 123 0.94 13.00 -13.06
CA PHE A 123 2.10 12.22 -13.50
C PHE A 123 3.34 12.43 -12.62
N ASP A 124 3.15 12.73 -11.35
CA ASP A 124 4.23 13.08 -10.41
C ASP A 124 5.12 14.25 -10.93
N ASN A 125 4.57 15.11 -11.76
CA ASN A 125 5.30 16.22 -12.37
C ASN A 125 5.12 17.52 -11.57
N PRO A 126 6.14 17.94 -10.80
CA PRO A 126 6.02 19.14 -9.98
C PRO A 126 5.83 20.43 -10.78
N ASP A 127 6.38 20.52 -11.99
CA ASP A 127 6.20 21.70 -12.84
C ASP A 127 4.77 21.84 -13.32
N LEU A 128 4.13 20.73 -13.66
CA LEU A 128 2.70 20.72 -14.02
C LEU A 128 1.84 21.12 -12.82
N MET A 129 2.16 20.64 -11.64
CA MET A 129 1.46 21.01 -10.41
C MET A 129 1.58 22.50 -10.11
N ARG A 130 2.78 23.07 -10.27
CA ARG A 130 3.03 24.52 -10.09
C ARG A 130 2.22 25.36 -11.09
N LYS A 131 2.15 24.95 -12.35
CA LYS A 131 1.33 25.62 -13.36
C LYS A 131 -0.13 25.70 -12.96
N HIS A 132 -0.68 24.62 -12.46
CA HIS A 132 -2.05 24.60 -11.97
C HIS A 132 -2.23 25.45 -10.71
N ALA A 133 -1.27 25.41 -9.79
CA ALA A 133 -1.30 26.23 -8.59
C ALA A 133 -1.27 27.71 -8.94
N ASP A 134 -0.37 28.14 -9.84
CA ASP A 134 -0.25 29.52 -10.31
C ASP A 134 -1.53 29.98 -11.01
N ASN A 135 -2.11 29.11 -11.83
CA ASN A 135 -3.36 29.40 -12.51
C ASN A 135 -4.50 29.66 -11.51
N LEU A 136 -4.60 28.81 -10.48
CA LEU A 136 -5.61 28.97 -9.43
C LEU A 136 -5.41 30.28 -8.66
N GLU A 137 -4.17 30.64 -8.34
CA GLU A 137 -3.87 31.91 -7.69
C GLU A 137 -4.29 33.10 -8.55
N ASN A 138 -3.99 33.07 -9.87
CA ASN A 138 -4.38 34.12 -10.80
C ASN A 138 -5.89 34.28 -10.95
N LEU A 139 -6.63 33.17 -10.83
CA LEU A 139 -8.10 33.20 -10.89
C LEU A 139 -8.74 33.81 -9.64
N LYS A 140 -8.05 33.83 -8.53
CA LYS A 140 -8.53 34.44 -7.27
C LYS A 140 -8.39 35.97 -7.26
N GLY A 141 -7.48 36.48 -8.05
CA GLY A 141 -7.17 37.91 -8.14
C GLY A 141 -8.16 38.69 -8.95
#